data_a5536a313e572d134cd00d031f0c7188
#
_entry.id   a5536a313e572d134cd00d031f0c7188
#
_cell.length_a   1.000
_cell.length_b   1.000
_cell.length_c   1.000
_cell.angle_alpha   90.00
_cell.angle_beta   90.00
_cell.angle_gamma   90.00
#
_symmetry.space_group_name_H-M   'P 1'
#
loop_
_entity.id
_entity.type
_entity.pdbx_description
1 polymer ?
#
loop_
_entity_poly.entity_id
_entity_poly.type
_entity_poly.pdbx_seq_one_letter_code
_entity_poly.pdbx_strand_id
1 'polypeptide(L)'
;VNANTDLKGAPLPPEDSNTASITGATTQKPTTALFPNGSRRERPGTLAVTIGFGLVAVCLIGLFTSPSAAIGGAWCIGMMLVLLFLSVPVAISLSVPSIIGVYAVSGIPATMNILSTAPFSAVSDWSMSVLPMFIFMGMLLTQSGLSGKVYRVADHWFSWLPGGIGIGTTFAGAGLSAVTGSTIGMTYALGRAGIPEMLKAGYDRRMAVGTIMVSGMTGNLIPPSILMVVYAGIASVPVGPALMAGAVPGILLAVCFAAFIFAIGVIAPKLVGRGHNAQNPANTTDSPGNTTRPTTTWRDRLTSLTGVWGFAIILVVLFGGMFSGLFTPTEAGAAAALCSLLLCLWEKRGEQPWRKIADSAMDTVAATSAIFFIMIGATMLTSLLAITGLAPILTGLITDLGLSRIGFLLVLIVLYIVMGMFFDTLSMMLLTIPILLPTLEAMGVSPLWFGVFVVLLGEFAMVTPPVGIIPYIVHSIAKNSEVNLGVTVTLRDIFVSLLWFLPVVVVFLILMVAVPGMTEWLPALISRTSGGMSG
;
A
#
# COMPACT_ATOMS: atom_id res chain seq x y z
N VAL A 1 17.29 68.41 56.05
CA VAL A 1 16.10 69.20 56.40
C VAL A 1 14.88 68.46 55.86
N ASN A 2 14.02 68.10 56.81
CA ASN A 2 12.70 67.47 56.74
C ASN A 2 11.79 67.85 55.57
N ALA A 3 10.97 66.93 55.10
CA ALA A 3 9.55 66.94 55.32
C ALA A 3 8.89 65.66 54.79
N ASN A 4 8.30 64.93 55.75
CA ASN A 4 7.19 64.01 55.58
C ASN A 4 6.01 64.69 54.90
N THR A 5 5.23 63.99 54.08
CA THR A 5 3.78 64.01 54.09
C THR A 5 3.19 62.71 53.54
N ASP A 6 2.38 62.15 54.43
CA ASP A 6 1.45 61.01 54.18
C ASP A 6 0.50 61.25 53.03
N LEU A 7 0.22 60.17 52.24
CA LEU A 7 -1.08 59.93 51.68
C LEU A 7 -1.41 58.45 51.75
N LYS A 8 -2.38 58.14 52.60
CA LYS A 8 -3.02 56.82 52.73
C LYS A 8 -3.87 56.45 51.53
N GLY A 9 -3.85 55.22 51.20
CA GLY A 9 -5.07 54.44 50.95
C GLY A 9 -5.60 54.39 49.53
N ALA A 10 -5.15 53.42 48.74
CA ALA A 10 -5.98 52.75 47.71
C ALA A 10 -5.73 51.27 47.78
N PRO A 11 -6.75 50.39 47.79
CA PRO A 11 -6.56 48.92 47.82
C PRO A 11 -6.07 48.38 46.51
N LEU A 12 -5.08 47.49 46.58
CA LEU A 12 -4.59 46.67 45.47
C LEU A 12 -5.67 45.68 45.03
N PRO A 13 -5.82 45.41 43.72
CA PRO A 13 -6.69 44.35 43.27
C PRO A 13 -6.08 42.97 43.63
N PRO A 14 -6.92 41.92 43.75
CA PRO A 14 -6.49 40.61 44.21
C PRO A 14 -5.51 39.97 43.22
N GLU A 15 -4.44 39.41 43.75
CA GLU A 15 -3.51 38.53 43.05
C GLU A 15 -4.28 37.31 42.53
N ASP A 16 -4.46 37.24 41.19
CA ASP A 16 -4.80 36.00 40.52
C ASP A 16 -3.63 35.04 40.62
N SER A 17 -3.73 34.10 41.54
CA SER A 17 -2.88 32.94 41.66
C SER A 17 -3.09 31.98 40.46
N ASN A 18 -2.41 32.24 39.35
CA ASN A 18 -2.30 31.28 38.26
C ASN A 18 -0.90 31.29 37.68
N THR A 19 0.11 31.06 38.51
CA THR A 19 1.40 30.52 38.08
C THR A 19 1.22 29.01 37.89
N ALA A 20 0.53 28.61 36.83
CA ALA A 20 0.59 27.24 36.32
C ALA A 20 1.97 27.04 35.74
N SER A 21 2.75 26.26 36.45
CA SER A 21 4.07 25.74 36.07
C SER A 21 4.07 25.18 34.63
N ILE A 22 4.83 25.85 33.75
CA ILE A 22 5.24 25.32 32.45
C ILE A 22 6.34 24.27 32.71
N THR A 23 5.95 23.12 33.25
CA THR A 23 6.77 21.90 33.31
C THR A 23 5.86 20.71 33.09
N GLY A 24 5.39 20.59 31.87
CA GLY A 24 4.64 19.46 31.35
C GLY A 24 4.98 19.26 29.91
N ALA A 25 6.29 19.08 29.59
CA ALA A 25 6.67 18.43 28.37
C ALA A 25 6.14 17.00 28.47
N THR A 26 4.90 16.81 28.04
CA THR A 26 4.36 15.50 27.72
C THR A 26 5.30 14.89 26.69
N THR A 27 6.18 14.02 27.18
CA THR A 27 6.87 13.03 26.36
C THR A 27 5.79 12.22 25.63
N GLN A 28 5.38 12.69 24.46
CA GLN A 28 4.69 11.83 23.50
C GLN A 28 5.65 10.66 23.25
N LYS A 29 5.31 9.49 23.79
CA LYS A 29 5.90 8.24 23.38
C LYS A 29 5.87 8.22 21.86
N PRO A 30 7.00 7.95 21.17
CA PRO A 30 6.99 7.77 19.74
C PRO A 30 6.02 6.63 19.45
N THR A 31 5.00 6.92 18.68
CA THR A 31 4.06 5.96 18.16
C THR A 31 4.81 5.01 17.23
N THR A 32 5.24 3.89 17.76
CA THR A 32 5.47 2.66 17.02
C THR A 32 4.14 2.30 16.36
N ALA A 33 3.86 2.78 15.17
CA ALA A 33 2.58 2.50 14.56
C ALA A 33 2.66 2.49 13.04
N LEU A 34 3.17 1.39 12.52
CA LEU A 34 2.64 0.84 11.27
C LEU A 34 1.22 0.25 11.49
N PHE A 35 0.83 0.08 12.73
CA PHE A 35 -0.54 -0.27 13.11
C PHE A 35 -1.06 0.85 14.00
N PRO A 36 -2.12 1.58 13.60
CA PRO A 36 -2.74 2.58 14.45
C PRO A 36 -3.14 1.90 15.75
N ASN A 37 -2.55 2.37 16.85
CA ASN A 37 -2.85 1.92 18.18
C ASN A 37 -4.35 2.07 18.40
N GLY A 38 -5.07 0.93 18.52
CA GLY A 38 -6.35 0.86 19.19
C GLY A 38 -7.48 1.69 18.57
N SER A 39 -7.81 1.51 17.28
CA SER A 39 -9.24 1.45 16.98
C SER A 39 -9.77 0.32 17.86
N ARG A 40 -10.59 0.64 18.86
CA ARG A 40 -11.38 -0.37 19.56
C ARG A 40 -12.03 -1.17 18.44
N ARG A 41 -11.49 -2.36 18.14
CA ARG A 41 -12.19 -3.34 17.33
C ARG A 41 -13.52 -3.48 18.04
N GLU A 42 -14.59 -2.96 17.46
CA GLU A 42 -15.92 -3.29 17.94
C GLU A 42 -15.93 -4.81 17.97
N ARG A 43 -16.07 -5.37 19.16
CA ARG A 43 -16.09 -6.84 19.30
C ARG A 43 -17.23 -7.30 18.40
N PRO A 44 -16.97 -8.20 17.44
CA PRO A 44 -18.04 -8.71 16.61
C PRO A 44 -19.17 -9.14 17.56
N GLY A 45 -20.40 -8.74 17.25
CA GLY A 45 -21.53 -9.03 18.13
C GLY A 45 -21.53 -10.52 18.46
N THR A 46 -21.89 -10.88 19.68
CA THR A 46 -21.90 -12.28 20.14
C THR A 46 -22.55 -13.23 19.13
N LEU A 47 -23.58 -12.77 18.42
CA LEU A 47 -24.26 -13.50 17.34
C LEU A 47 -23.30 -13.83 16.17
N ALA A 48 -22.53 -12.87 15.69
CA ALA A 48 -21.60 -13.09 14.56
C ALA A 48 -20.50 -14.08 14.93
N VAL A 49 -20.00 -14.02 16.17
CA VAL A 49 -19.00 -14.96 16.70
C VAL A 49 -19.61 -16.37 16.81
N THR A 50 -20.83 -16.49 17.32
CA THR A 50 -21.52 -17.79 17.45
C THR A 50 -21.80 -18.42 16.09
N ILE A 51 -22.28 -17.63 15.11
CA ILE A 51 -22.48 -18.10 13.73
C ILE A 51 -21.14 -18.55 13.12
N GLY A 52 -20.07 -17.78 13.31
CA GLY A 52 -18.75 -18.12 12.80
C GLY A 52 -18.22 -19.43 13.36
N PHE A 53 -18.32 -19.64 14.67
CA PHE A 53 -17.95 -20.93 15.29
C PHE A 53 -18.82 -22.08 14.79
N GLY A 54 -20.12 -21.85 14.57
CA GLY A 54 -21.03 -22.82 13.96
C GLY A 54 -20.59 -23.21 12.55
N LEU A 55 -20.20 -22.23 11.72
CA LEU A 55 -19.69 -22.47 10.36
C LEU A 55 -18.35 -23.23 10.37
N VAL A 56 -17.44 -22.89 11.27
CA VAL A 56 -16.18 -23.66 11.44
C VAL A 56 -16.47 -25.11 11.81
N ALA A 57 -17.42 -25.35 12.73
CA ALA A 57 -17.83 -26.70 13.11
C ALA A 57 -18.44 -27.46 11.92
N VAL A 58 -19.27 -26.82 11.10
CA VAL A 58 -19.81 -27.41 9.87
C VAL A 58 -18.70 -27.76 8.89
N CYS A 59 -17.71 -26.88 8.68
CA CYS A 59 -16.57 -27.16 7.82
C CYS A 59 -15.73 -28.34 8.36
N LEU A 60 -15.52 -28.44 9.66
CA LEU A 60 -14.82 -29.57 10.29
C LEU A 60 -15.58 -30.88 10.10
N ILE A 61 -16.89 -30.89 10.35
CA ILE A 61 -17.73 -32.09 10.12
C ILE A 61 -17.66 -32.47 8.65
N GLY A 62 -17.83 -31.50 7.72
CA GLY A 62 -17.75 -31.74 6.29
C GLY A 62 -16.38 -32.30 5.86
N LEU A 63 -15.29 -31.82 6.45
CA LEU A 63 -13.95 -32.32 6.18
C LEU A 63 -13.79 -33.80 6.57
N PHE A 64 -14.17 -34.17 7.80
CA PHE A 64 -14.01 -35.54 8.30
C PHE A 64 -15.03 -36.55 7.74
N THR A 65 -16.15 -36.06 7.18
CA THR A 65 -17.17 -36.90 6.52
C THR A 65 -17.05 -36.91 5.00
N SER A 66 -16.06 -36.20 4.44
CA SER A 66 -15.93 -36.03 3.00
C SER A 66 -15.63 -37.37 2.29
N PRO A 67 -16.30 -37.68 1.19
CA PRO A 67 -16.11 -38.95 0.44
C PRO A 67 -14.82 -38.95 -0.40
N SER A 68 -14.19 -37.79 -0.63
CA SER A 68 -12.95 -37.67 -1.40
C SER A 68 -12.02 -36.59 -0.82
N ALA A 69 -10.73 -36.77 -1.06
CA ALA A 69 -9.70 -35.82 -0.63
C ALA A 69 -9.95 -34.38 -1.16
N ALA A 70 -10.41 -34.25 -2.41
CA ALA A 70 -10.69 -32.97 -3.03
C ALA A 70 -11.86 -32.23 -2.34
N ILE A 71 -12.93 -32.93 -2.00
CA ILE A 71 -14.06 -32.35 -1.24
C ILE A 71 -13.58 -31.94 0.15
N GLY A 72 -12.73 -32.74 0.79
CA GLY A 72 -12.04 -32.37 2.04
C GLY A 72 -11.24 -31.07 1.89
N GLY A 73 -10.47 -30.94 0.81
CA GLY A 73 -9.75 -29.70 0.48
C GLY A 73 -10.66 -28.49 0.32
N ALA A 74 -11.81 -28.67 -0.33
CA ALA A 74 -12.79 -27.59 -0.48
C ALA A 74 -13.37 -27.13 0.87
N TRP A 75 -13.65 -28.05 1.81
CA TRP A 75 -14.05 -27.71 3.18
C TRP A 75 -12.97 -26.94 3.93
N CYS A 76 -11.68 -27.27 3.70
CA CYS A 76 -10.58 -26.52 4.29
C CYS A 76 -10.52 -25.08 3.76
N ILE A 77 -10.71 -24.86 2.45
CA ILE A 77 -10.81 -23.51 1.90
C ILE A 77 -12.02 -22.76 2.48
N GLY A 78 -13.17 -23.43 2.59
CA GLY A 78 -14.34 -22.87 3.28
C GLY A 78 -14.04 -22.43 4.71
N MET A 79 -13.34 -23.27 5.48
CA MET A 79 -12.91 -22.95 6.85
C MET A 79 -11.94 -21.77 6.90
N MET A 80 -10.98 -21.69 5.96
CA MET A 80 -10.08 -20.53 5.82
C MET A 80 -10.87 -19.23 5.63
N LEU A 81 -11.82 -19.24 4.69
CA LEU A 81 -12.64 -18.06 4.42
C LEU A 81 -13.44 -17.65 5.66
N VAL A 82 -14.07 -18.61 6.35
CA VAL A 82 -14.81 -18.33 7.59
C VAL A 82 -13.91 -17.70 8.65
N LEU A 83 -12.70 -18.23 8.88
CA LEU A 83 -11.74 -17.67 9.83
C LEU A 83 -11.30 -16.25 9.44
N LEU A 84 -11.08 -16.01 8.15
CA LEU A 84 -10.75 -14.67 7.64
C LEU A 84 -11.88 -13.68 7.88
N PHE A 85 -13.14 -14.07 7.62
CA PHE A 85 -14.31 -13.23 7.91
C PHE A 85 -14.50 -12.96 9.42
N LEU A 86 -14.09 -13.90 10.27
CA LEU A 86 -14.03 -13.71 11.72
C LEU A 86 -12.86 -12.81 12.17
N SER A 87 -12.13 -12.22 11.23
CA SER A 87 -10.95 -11.38 11.49
C SER A 87 -9.81 -12.10 12.23
N VAL A 88 -9.72 -13.40 12.08
CA VAL A 88 -8.55 -14.18 12.53
C VAL A 88 -7.34 -13.77 11.67
N PRO A 89 -6.13 -13.62 12.25
CA PRO A 89 -4.94 -13.30 11.47
C PRO A 89 -4.74 -14.26 10.28
N VAL A 90 -4.42 -13.69 9.11
CA VAL A 90 -4.32 -14.43 7.83
C VAL A 90 -3.41 -15.65 7.94
N ALA A 91 -2.25 -15.49 8.57
CA ALA A 91 -1.30 -16.60 8.78
C ALA A 91 -1.93 -17.80 9.48
N ILE A 92 -2.73 -17.55 10.53
CA ILE A 92 -3.43 -18.60 11.27
C ILE A 92 -4.56 -19.19 10.44
N SER A 93 -5.31 -18.33 9.73
CA SER A 93 -6.41 -18.75 8.86
C SER A 93 -5.95 -19.64 7.70
N LEU A 94 -4.72 -19.47 7.21
CA LEU A 94 -4.10 -20.33 6.21
C LEU A 94 -3.51 -21.60 6.83
N SER A 95 -2.78 -21.48 7.93
CA SER A 95 -2.00 -22.60 8.52
C SER A 95 -2.91 -23.64 9.17
N VAL A 96 -3.85 -23.21 10.04
CA VAL A 96 -4.64 -24.13 10.85
C VAL A 96 -5.54 -25.04 10.01
N PRO A 97 -6.34 -24.53 9.05
CA PRO A 97 -7.13 -25.40 8.16
C PRO A 97 -6.26 -26.31 7.29
N SER A 98 -5.09 -25.83 6.84
CA SER A 98 -4.16 -26.65 6.04
C SER A 98 -3.62 -27.82 6.82
N ILE A 99 -3.21 -27.60 8.08
CA ILE A 99 -2.71 -28.66 8.97
C ILE A 99 -3.82 -29.69 9.26
N ILE A 100 -5.02 -29.21 9.62
CA ILE A 100 -6.16 -30.10 9.91
C ILE A 100 -6.56 -30.89 8.66
N GLY A 101 -6.57 -30.24 7.48
CA GLY A 101 -6.92 -30.88 6.21
C GLY A 101 -5.92 -31.97 5.81
N VAL A 102 -4.62 -31.70 5.93
CA VAL A 102 -3.59 -32.71 5.66
C VAL A 102 -3.71 -33.87 6.64
N TYR A 103 -3.97 -33.58 7.91
CA TYR A 103 -4.21 -34.63 8.91
C TYR A 103 -5.40 -35.51 8.55
N ALA A 104 -6.52 -34.91 8.17
CA ALA A 104 -7.73 -35.64 7.83
C ALA A 104 -7.56 -36.52 6.57
N VAL A 105 -6.80 -36.06 5.57
CA VAL A 105 -6.63 -36.76 4.28
C VAL A 105 -5.47 -37.76 4.30
N SER A 106 -4.35 -37.44 4.93
CA SER A 106 -3.10 -38.22 4.82
C SER A 106 -2.51 -38.66 6.16
N GLY A 107 -3.17 -38.32 7.29
CA GLY A 107 -2.79 -38.76 8.63
C GLY A 107 -1.55 -38.07 9.21
N ILE A 108 -1.10 -38.59 10.37
CA ILE A 108 -0.02 -37.99 11.18
C ILE A 108 1.32 -37.88 10.44
N PRO A 109 1.82 -38.88 9.68
CA PRO A 109 3.14 -38.80 9.06
C PRO A 109 3.26 -37.63 8.06
N ALA A 110 2.24 -37.44 7.22
CA ALA A 110 2.20 -36.33 6.26
C ALA A 110 2.12 -34.97 6.96
N THR A 111 1.32 -34.89 8.02
CA THR A 111 1.18 -33.66 8.82
C THR A 111 2.51 -33.28 9.49
N MET A 112 3.21 -34.25 10.10
CA MET A 112 4.52 -34.00 10.72
C MET A 112 5.56 -33.57 9.69
N ASN A 113 5.54 -34.16 8.50
CA ASN A 113 6.43 -33.75 7.41
C ASN A 113 6.20 -32.28 7.02
N ILE A 114 4.96 -31.87 6.83
CA ILE A 114 4.65 -30.47 6.46
C ILE A 114 5.01 -29.52 7.59
N LEU A 115 4.71 -29.86 8.85
CA LEU A 115 5.05 -29.03 10.00
C LEU A 115 6.57 -28.86 10.17
N SER A 116 7.36 -29.85 9.80
CA SER A 116 8.83 -29.78 9.87
C SER A 116 9.46 -29.06 8.67
N THR A 117 8.87 -29.16 7.48
CA THR A 117 9.49 -28.65 6.25
C THR A 117 8.96 -27.28 5.81
N ALA A 118 7.63 -27.03 5.89
CA ALA A 118 7.02 -25.81 5.36
C ALA A 118 7.54 -24.52 6.03
N PRO A 119 7.72 -24.45 7.37
CA PRO A 119 8.25 -23.24 7.98
C PRO A 119 9.66 -22.90 7.49
N PHE A 120 10.51 -23.91 7.35
CA PHE A 120 11.87 -23.72 6.88
C PHE A 120 11.89 -23.35 5.39
N SER A 121 11.20 -24.10 4.54
CA SER A 121 11.18 -23.85 3.09
C SER A 121 10.61 -22.49 2.72
N ALA A 122 9.59 -22.01 3.43
CA ALA A 122 9.00 -20.70 3.20
C ALA A 122 9.95 -19.52 3.49
N VAL A 123 10.91 -19.69 4.41
CA VAL A 123 11.78 -18.60 4.88
C VAL A 123 13.21 -18.73 4.37
N SER A 124 13.68 -19.97 4.08
CA SER A 124 15.06 -20.22 3.66
C SER A 124 15.36 -19.93 2.19
N ASP A 125 14.36 -19.56 1.41
CA ASP A 125 14.59 -19.16 0.01
C ASP A 125 15.44 -17.89 -0.03
N TRP A 126 16.61 -17.98 -0.70
CA TRP A 126 17.54 -16.86 -0.85
C TRP A 126 16.86 -15.62 -1.45
N SER A 127 15.93 -15.82 -2.38
CA SER A 127 15.20 -14.72 -3.02
C SER A 127 14.36 -13.92 -2.03
N MET A 128 13.94 -14.53 -0.91
CA MET A 128 13.15 -13.85 0.12
C MET A 128 13.98 -12.95 1.04
N SER A 129 15.32 -13.12 1.05
CA SER A 129 16.21 -12.24 1.81
C SER A 129 16.18 -10.77 1.34
N VAL A 130 15.66 -10.50 0.15
CA VAL A 130 15.43 -9.15 -0.36
C VAL A 130 14.33 -8.41 0.41
N LEU A 131 13.33 -9.12 0.98
CA LEU A 131 12.20 -8.52 1.70
C LEU A 131 12.63 -7.67 2.90
N PRO A 132 13.39 -8.20 3.89
CA PRO A 132 13.84 -7.39 5.02
C PRO A 132 14.69 -6.20 4.58
N MET A 133 15.47 -6.31 3.49
CA MET A 133 16.29 -5.22 2.98
C MET A 133 15.43 -4.09 2.41
N PHE A 134 14.42 -4.39 1.59
CA PHE A 134 13.51 -3.38 1.05
C PHE A 134 12.63 -2.74 2.12
N ILE A 135 12.13 -3.53 3.09
CA ILE A 135 11.35 -2.98 4.20
C ILE A 135 12.23 -2.03 5.03
N PHE A 136 13.45 -2.43 5.37
CA PHE A 136 14.38 -1.59 6.13
C PHE A 136 14.73 -0.30 5.39
N MET A 137 15.02 -0.38 4.09
CA MET A 137 15.22 0.78 3.22
C MET A 137 14.01 1.74 3.31
N GLY A 138 12.79 1.23 3.13
CA GLY A 138 11.56 2.04 3.18
C GLY A 138 11.33 2.71 4.54
N MET A 139 11.58 1.98 5.65
CA MET A 139 11.46 2.53 7.01
C MET A 139 12.48 3.64 7.26
N LEU A 140 13.75 3.45 6.87
CA LEU A 140 14.80 4.46 6.98
C LEU A 140 14.47 5.72 6.17
N LEU A 141 13.98 5.57 4.95
CA LEU A 141 13.57 6.69 4.10
C LEU A 141 12.40 7.47 4.69
N THR A 142 11.46 6.77 5.30
CA THR A 142 10.34 7.39 6.01
C THR A 142 10.83 8.21 7.21
N GLN A 143 11.72 7.64 8.03
CA GLN A 143 12.30 8.30 9.19
C GLN A 143 13.24 9.47 8.82
N SER A 144 13.88 9.42 7.64
CA SER A 144 14.72 10.52 7.14
C SER A 144 13.94 11.81 6.85
N GLY A 145 12.58 11.71 6.73
CA GLY A 145 11.71 12.83 6.36
C GLY A 145 11.68 13.12 4.87
N LEU A 146 12.19 12.20 4.05
CA LEU A 146 12.23 12.34 2.59
C LEU A 146 10.83 12.43 1.98
N SER A 147 9.83 11.78 2.62
CA SER A 147 8.44 11.80 2.18
C SER A 147 7.89 13.21 1.96
N GLY A 148 8.13 14.12 2.92
CA GLY A 148 7.70 15.52 2.79
C GLY A 148 8.47 16.29 1.71
N LYS A 149 9.73 15.90 1.43
CA LYS A 149 10.54 16.53 0.37
C LYS A 149 10.04 16.11 -1.01
N VAL A 150 9.71 14.82 -1.21
CA VAL A 150 9.15 14.30 -2.47
C VAL A 150 7.85 15.01 -2.82
N TYR A 151 6.95 15.18 -1.84
CA TYR A 151 5.70 15.91 -2.06
C TYR A 151 5.93 17.35 -2.52
N ARG A 152 6.81 18.10 -1.86
CA ARG A 152 7.15 19.49 -2.23
C ARG A 152 7.73 19.60 -3.64
N VAL A 153 8.61 18.68 -4.01
CA VAL A 153 9.16 18.64 -5.38
C VAL A 153 8.07 18.42 -6.40
N ALA A 154 7.22 17.42 -6.18
CA ALA A 154 6.12 17.13 -7.09
C ALA A 154 5.16 18.34 -7.22
N ASP A 155 4.82 19.01 -6.12
CA ASP A 155 4.00 20.23 -6.16
C ASP A 155 4.68 21.35 -6.98
N HIS A 156 5.97 21.64 -6.77
CA HIS A 156 6.69 22.67 -7.54
C HIS A 156 6.77 22.35 -9.04
N TRP A 157 6.91 21.10 -9.42
CA TRP A 157 7.05 20.70 -10.82
C TRP A 157 5.74 20.76 -11.60
N PHE A 158 4.63 20.43 -10.97
CA PHE A 158 3.34 20.32 -11.63
C PHE A 158 2.37 21.48 -11.36
N SER A 159 2.69 22.40 -10.43
CA SER A 159 1.80 23.51 -10.00
C SER A 159 1.31 24.42 -11.13
N TRP A 160 2.01 24.50 -12.26
CA TRP A 160 1.63 25.31 -13.43
C TRP A 160 0.54 24.66 -14.28
N LEU A 161 0.34 23.34 -14.19
CA LEU A 161 -0.67 22.61 -14.95
C LEU A 161 -2.08 22.83 -14.39
N PRO A 162 -3.13 22.70 -15.25
CA PRO A 162 -4.49 22.52 -14.76
C PRO A 162 -4.59 21.29 -13.86
N GLY A 163 -5.03 21.46 -12.60
CA GLY A 163 -5.03 20.35 -11.64
C GLY A 163 -3.64 19.97 -11.08
N GLY A 164 -2.66 20.87 -11.22
CA GLY A 164 -1.24 20.58 -10.92
C GLY A 164 -0.95 20.04 -9.53
N ILE A 165 -1.68 20.51 -8.49
CA ILE A 165 -1.52 19.97 -7.13
C ILE A 165 -1.94 18.51 -7.08
N GLY A 166 -3.09 18.16 -7.68
CA GLY A 166 -3.56 16.78 -7.75
C GLY A 166 -2.61 15.89 -8.55
N ILE A 167 -2.08 16.40 -9.68
CA ILE A 167 -1.06 15.70 -10.48
C ILE A 167 0.20 15.47 -9.65
N GLY A 168 0.70 16.51 -8.98
CA GLY A 168 1.86 16.42 -8.09
C GLY A 168 1.63 15.43 -6.95
N THR A 169 0.43 15.46 -6.35
CA THR A 169 0.02 14.51 -5.31
C THR A 169 0.03 13.07 -5.83
N THR A 170 -0.42 12.82 -7.06
CA THR A 170 -0.41 11.49 -7.69
C THR A 170 1.01 10.96 -7.86
N PHE A 171 1.93 11.76 -8.40
CA PHE A 171 3.33 11.35 -8.56
C PHE A 171 4.07 11.23 -7.22
N ALA A 172 3.78 12.13 -6.26
CA ALA A 172 4.32 12.01 -4.91
C ALA A 172 3.84 10.72 -4.23
N GLY A 173 2.56 10.40 -4.35
CA GLY A 173 1.98 9.17 -3.83
C GLY A 173 2.58 7.92 -4.46
N ALA A 174 2.75 7.91 -5.77
CA ALA A 174 3.43 6.84 -6.49
C ALA A 174 4.87 6.63 -5.98
N GLY A 175 5.65 7.70 -5.87
CA GLY A 175 7.02 7.63 -5.35
C GLY A 175 7.08 7.20 -3.89
N LEU A 176 6.21 7.72 -3.04
CA LEU A 176 6.17 7.37 -1.62
C LEU A 176 5.72 5.93 -1.40
N SER A 177 4.70 5.47 -2.11
CA SER A 177 4.21 4.10 -2.01
C SER A 177 5.26 3.10 -2.51
N ALA A 178 5.95 3.41 -3.62
CA ALA A 178 7.06 2.61 -4.12
C ALA A 178 8.16 2.41 -3.06
N VAL A 179 8.50 3.48 -2.32
CA VAL A 179 9.55 3.44 -1.29
C VAL A 179 9.09 2.75 -0.02
N THR A 180 7.87 3.05 0.44
CA THR A 180 7.35 2.51 1.71
C THR A 180 6.79 1.10 1.57
N GLY A 181 6.44 0.69 0.35
CA GLY A 181 5.77 -0.58 0.06
C GLY A 181 4.40 -0.71 0.73
N SER A 182 3.79 0.41 1.15
CA SER A 182 2.53 0.41 1.89
C SER A 182 1.59 1.51 1.44
N THR A 183 0.51 1.14 0.76
CA THR A 183 -0.57 2.06 0.37
C THR A 183 -1.22 2.71 1.59
N ILE A 184 -1.39 1.96 2.68
CA ILE A 184 -1.98 2.47 3.92
C ILE A 184 -1.09 3.56 4.53
N GLY A 185 0.21 3.28 4.71
CA GLY A 185 1.16 4.23 5.27
C GLY A 185 1.29 5.50 4.44
N MET A 186 1.35 5.35 3.11
CA MET A 186 1.36 6.46 2.17
C MET A 186 0.08 7.29 2.26
N THR A 187 -1.10 6.65 2.32
CA THR A 187 -2.40 7.34 2.45
C THR A 187 -2.46 8.20 3.70
N TYR A 188 -1.93 7.73 4.83
CA TYR A 188 -1.82 8.53 6.05
C TYR A 188 -0.89 9.73 5.88
N ALA A 189 0.30 9.52 5.34
CA ALA A 189 1.30 10.58 5.19
C ALA A 189 0.81 11.65 4.20
N LEU A 190 0.36 11.21 3.03
CA LEU A 190 -0.05 12.09 1.95
C LEU A 190 -1.43 12.71 2.21
N GLY A 191 -2.35 11.97 2.85
CA GLY A 191 -3.66 12.50 3.22
C GLY A 191 -3.58 13.69 4.17
N ARG A 192 -2.70 13.61 5.17
CA ARG A 192 -2.46 14.73 6.10
C ARG A 192 -1.82 15.94 5.45
N ALA A 193 -0.95 15.74 4.47
CA ALA A 193 -0.25 16.82 3.78
C ALA A 193 -1.07 17.35 2.59
N GLY A 194 -1.61 16.48 1.75
CA GLY A 194 -2.20 16.82 0.46
C GLY A 194 -3.64 17.31 0.54
N ILE A 195 -4.49 16.73 1.42
CA ILE A 195 -5.89 17.17 1.53
C ILE A 195 -5.98 18.66 1.89
N PRO A 196 -5.29 19.16 2.95
CA PRO A 196 -5.35 20.58 3.29
C PRO A 196 -4.85 21.47 2.15
N GLU A 197 -3.76 21.09 1.47
CA GLU A 197 -3.20 21.90 0.39
C GLU A 197 -4.14 21.97 -0.83
N MET A 198 -4.81 20.86 -1.18
CA MET A 198 -5.81 20.85 -2.24
C MET A 198 -7.05 21.67 -1.84
N LEU A 199 -7.54 21.56 -0.59
CA LEU A 199 -8.68 22.36 -0.12
C LEU A 199 -8.36 23.85 -0.07
N LYS A 200 -7.17 24.26 0.42
CA LYS A 200 -6.71 25.67 0.37
C LYS A 200 -6.66 26.21 -1.07
N ALA A 201 -6.31 25.37 -2.01
CA ALA A 201 -6.28 25.73 -3.43
C ALA A 201 -7.67 25.74 -4.08
N GLY A 202 -8.75 25.51 -3.32
CA GLY A 202 -10.12 25.54 -3.79
C GLY A 202 -10.59 24.28 -4.53
N TYR A 203 -9.90 23.16 -4.37
CA TYR A 203 -10.37 21.88 -4.92
C TYR A 203 -11.70 21.46 -4.30
N ASP A 204 -12.55 20.85 -5.11
CA ASP A 204 -13.70 20.11 -4.59
C ASP A 204 -13.22 19.01 -3.64
N ARG A 205 -13.90 18.85 -2.50
CA ARG A 205 -13.54 17.87 -1.47
C ARG A 205 -13.46 16.44 -1.99
N ARG A 206 -14.31 16.08 -2.98
CA ARG A 206 -14.32 14.75 -3.60
C ARG A 206 -13.08 14.54 -4.45
N MET A 207 -12.70 15.58 -5.22
CA MET A 207 -11.49 15.55 -6.02
C MET A 207 -10.25 15.41 -5.15
N ALA A 208 -10.18 16.15 -4.04
CA ALA A 208 -9.05 16.08 -3.10
C ALA A 208 -8.89 14.68 -2.49
N VAL A 209 -9.96 14.12 -1.92
CA VAL A 209 -9.88 12.78 -1.29
C VAL A 209 -9.70 11.66 -2.31
N GLY A 210 -10.32 11.75 -3.49
CA GLY A 210 -10.15 10.78 -4.57
C GLY A 210 -8.72 10.71 -5.07
N THR A 211 -8.09 11.87 -5.27
CA THR A 211 -6.68 11.94 -5.66
C THR A 211 -5.77 11.25 -4.66
N ILE A 212 -5.98 11.44 -3.36
CA ILE A 212 -5.19 10.75 -2.32
C ILE A 212 -5.36 9.23 -2.41
N MET A 213 -6.60 8.74 -2.58
CA MET A 213 -6.87 7.31 -2.64
C MET A 213 -6.17 6.62 -3.82
N VAL A 214 -6.23 7.22 -5.02
CA VAL A 214 -5.64 6.60 -6.22
C VAL A 214 -4.12 6.78 -6.30
N SER A 215 -3.56 7.78 -5.62
CA SER A 215 -2.12 8.06 -5.64
C SER A 215 -1.27 6.89 -5.15
N GLY A 216 -1.75 6.16 -4.13
CA GLY A 216 -1.04 5.04 -3.55
C GLY A 216 -1.06 3.76 -4.36
N MET A 217 -2.11 3.57 -5.14
CA MET A 217 -2.32 2.33 -5.91
C MET A 217 -1.19 2.08 -6.92
N THR A 218 -0.62 3.15 -7.47
CA THR A 218 0.40 3.07 -8.52
C THR A 218 1.77 2.67 -7.98
N GLY A 219 2.09 3.08 -6.75
CA GLY A 219 3.42 2.92 -6.19
C GLY A 219 3.78 1.49 -5.84
N ASN A 220 2.82 0.66 -5.44
CA ASN A 220 3.07 -0.75 -5.14
C ASN A 220 3.38 -1.61 -6.39
N LEU A 221 3.16 -1.07 -7.60
CA LEU A 221 3.62 -1.67 -8.85
C LEU A 221 5.05 -1.21 -9.19
N ILE A 222 5.38 0.04 -8.86
CA ILE A 222 6.69 0.62 -9.17
C ILE A 222 7.73 0.04 -8.19
N PRO A 223 8.84 -0.53 -8.69
CA PRO A 223 9.87 -1.02 -7.78
C PRO A 223 10.51 0.10 -6.92
N PRO A 224 10.94 -0.23 -5.70
CA PRO A 224 10.92 -1.53 -5.02
C PRO A 224 9.53 -1.87 -4.45
N SER A 225 8.91 -2.93 -4.95
CA SER A 225 7.57 -3.36 -4.55
C SER A 225 7.63 -4.60 -3.68
N ILE A 226 7.22 -4.50 -2.43
CA ILE A 226 7.15 -5.64 -1.49
C ILE A 226 6.15 -6.69 -2.01
N LEU A 227 5.00 -6.25 -2.57
CA LEU A 227 3.98 -7.16 -3.08
C LEU A 227 4.49 -7.99 -4.27
N MET A 228 5.27 -7.38 -5.18
CA MET A 228 5.86 -8.10 -6.30
C MET A 228 6.94 -9.10 -5.86
N VAL A 229 7.69 -8.80 -4.80
CA VAL A 229 8.66 -9.74 -4.22
C VAL A 229 7.94 -10.93 -3.59
N VAL A 230 6.90 -10.69 -2.78
CA VAL A 230 6.11 -11.77 -2.18
C VAL A 230 5.43 -12.61 -3.26
N TYR A 231 4.87 -11.95 -4.29
CA TYR A 231 4.32 -12.66 -5.45
C TYR A 231 5.35 -13.59 -6.09
N ALA A 232 6.54 -13.08 -6.34
CA ALA A 232 7.63 -13.84 -6.97
C ALA A 232 7.97 -15.11 -6.18
N GLY A 233 8.01 -15.02 -4.86
CA GLY A 233 8.26 -16.17 -4.00
C GLY A 233 7.18 -17.24 -4.05
N ILE A 234 5.90 -16.83 -4.06
CA ILE A 234 4.78 -17.78 -4.08
C ILE A 234 4.63 -18.42 -5.46
N ALA A 235 4.73 -17.60 -6.52
CA ALA A 235 4.61 -18.07 -7.90
C ALA A 235 5.88 -18.71 -8.44
N SER A 236 6.95 -18.81 -7.63
CA SER A 236 8.26 -19.36 -8.01
C SER A 236 8.85 -18.72 -9.28
N VAL A 237 8.64 -17.39 -9.45
CA VAL A 237 9.22 -16.61 -10.53
C VAL A 237 10.42 -15.79 -10.02
N PRO A 238 11.43 -15.51 -10.85
CA PRO A 238 12.58 -14.73 -10.43
C PRO A 238 12.19 -13.31 -9.99
N VAL A 239 12.68 -12.86 -8.82
CA VAL A 239 12.34 -11.57 -8.21
C VAL A 239 12.72 -10.38 -9.09
N GLY A 240 13.88 -10.40 -9.74
CA GLY A 240 14.33 -9.32 -10.60
C GLY A 240 13.33 -9.05 -11.75
N PRO A 241 13.05 -10.03 -12.62
CA PRO A 241 12.03 -9.90 -13.66
C PRO A 241 10.65 -9.50 -13.12
N ALA A 242 10.22 -10.05 -11.97
CA ALA A 242 8.93 -9.70 -11.36
C ALA A 242 8.85 -8.21 -10.97
N LEU A 243 9.89 -7.68 -10.31
CA LEU A 243 9.98 -6.26 -9.97
C LEU A 243 9.90 -5.39 -11.23
N MET A 244 10.64 -5.76 -12.27
CA MET A 244 10.70 -4.99 -13.52
C MET A 244 9.39 -5.02 -14.31
N ALA A 245 8.66 -6.13 -14.24
CA ALA A 245 7.35 -6.26 -14.88
C ALA A 245 6.34 -5.22 -14.38
N GLY A 246 6.43 -4.82 -13.11
CA GLY A 246 5.56 -3.80 -12.49
C GLY A 246 5.93 -2.37 -12.84
N ALA A 247 7.18 -2.08 -13.24
CA ALA A 247 7.68 -0.72 -13.40
C ALA A 247 6.92 0.07 -14.49
N VAL A 248 6.81 -0.49 -15.68
CA VAL A 248 6.14 0.16 -16.81
C VAL A 248 4.64 0.35 -16.55
N PRO A 249 3.88 -0.69 -16.14
CA PRO A 249 2.48 -0.53 -15.80
C PRO A 249 2.23 0.47 -14.67
N GLY A 250 3.04 0.47 -13.62
CA GLY A 250 2.91 1.38 -12.48
C GLY A 250 3.10 2.85 -12.88
N ILE A 251 4.15 3.15 -13.67
CA ILE A 251 4.39 4.49 -14.19
C ILE A 251 3.25 4.91 -15.14
N LEU A 252 2.84 4.02 -16.04
CA LEU A 252 1.77 4.31 -17.00
C LEU A 252 0.43 4.58 -16.30
N LEU A 253 0.11 3.82 -15.27
CA LEU A 253 -1.08 4.06 -14.44
C LEU A 253 -1.03 5.43 -13.74
N ALA A 254 0.13 5.81 -13.19
CA ALA A 254 0.33 7.14 -12.60
C ALA A 254 0.11 8.25 -13.64
N VAL A 255 0.61 8.05 -14.87
CA VAL A 255 0.39 8.98 -15.99
C VAL A 255 -1.09 9.02 -16.40
N CYS A 256 -1.79 7.87 -16.42
CA CYS A 256 -3.24 7.84 -16.71
C CYS A 256 -4.05 8.63 -15.67
N PHE A 257 -3.76 8.47 -14.37
CA PHE A 257 -4.39 9.27 -13.33
C PHE A 257 -4.06 10.76 -13.45
N ALA A 258 -2.80 11.11 -13.71
CA ALA A 258 -2.37 12.49 -13.93
C ALA A 258 -3.07 13.11 -15.15
N ALA A 259 -3.18 12.37 -16.25
CA ALA A 259 -3.87 12.79 -17.46
C ALA A 259 -5.38 12.99 -17.21
N PHE A 260 -6.00 12.13 -16.41
CA PHE A 260 -7.39 12.27 -16.00
C PHE A 260 -7.61 13.54 -15.16
N ILE A 261 -6.75 13.80 -14.16
CA ILE A 261 -6.81 15.02 -13.34
C ILE A 261 -6.59 16.26 -14.20
N PHE A 262 -5.65 16.21 -15.14
CA PHE A 262 -5.43 17.28 -16.11
C PHE A 262 -6.67 17.53 -16.96
N ALA A 263 -7.28 16.47 -17.51
CA ALA A 263 -8.50 16.57 -18.32
C ALA A 263 -9.65 17.20 -17.52
N ILE A 264 -9.86 16.77 -16.27
CA ILE A 264 -10.83 17.43 -15.37
C ILE A 264 -10.46 18.91 -15.16
N GLY A 265 -9.18 19.21 -14.99
CA GLY A 265 -8.70 20.59 -14.82
C GLY A 265 -8.98 21.50 -16.01
N VAL A 266 -9.08 20.92 -17.22
CA VAL A 266 -9.45 21.64 -18.46
C VAL A 266 -10.97 21.69 -18.64
N ILE A 267 -11.67 20.56 -18.46
CA ILE A 267 -13.11 20.44 -18.74
C ILE A 267 -13.96 21.05 -17.62
N ALA A 268 -13.57 20.84 -16.38
CA ALA A 268 -14.30 21.28 -15.19
C ALA A 268 -13.37 22.01 -14.19
N PRO A 269 -12.83 23.18 -14.55
CA PRO A 269 -11.80 23.87 -13.77
C PRO A 269 -12.22 24.21 -12.34
N LYS A 270 -13.53 24.29 -12.07
CA LYS A 270 -14.08 24.49 -10.72
C LYS A 270 -13.77 23.35 -9.76
N LEU A 271 -13.64 22.11 -10.25
CA LEU A 271 -13.33 20.94 -9.41
C LEU A 271 -11.87 20.92 -8.93
N VAL A 272 -10.98 21.63 -9.63
CA VAL A 272 -9.54 21.73 -9.29
C VAL A 272 -9.14 23.14 -8.83
N GLY A 273 -10.10 23.90 -8.30
CA GLY A 273 -9.87 25.22 -7.69
C GLY A 273 -9.65 26.38 -8.66
N ARG A 274 -9.69 26.15 -9.98
CA ARG A 274 -9.62 27.21 -10.98
C ARG A 274 -11.01 27.81 -11.21
N GLY A 275 -11.23 29.04 -10.75
CA GLY A 275 -12.49 29.75 -10.97
C GLY A 275 -13.11 30.36 -9.71
N HIS A 276 -12.65 30.01 -8.51
CA HIS A 276 -13.14 30.66 -7.28
C HIS A 276 -12.66 32.11 -7.16
N ASN A 277 -11.49 32.45 -7.68
CA ASN A 277 -10.95 33.82 -7.64
C ASN A 277 -11.58 34.78 -8.66
N ALA A 278 -12.39 34.29 -9.62
CA ALA A 278 -13.02 35.13 -10.63
C ALA A 278 -14.40 35.68 -10.21
N GLN A 279 -15.01 35.17 -9.14
CA GLN A 279 -16.39 35.51 -8.77
C GLN A 279 -16.56 36.47 -7.58
N ASN A 280 -15.49 36.87 -6.87
CA ASN A 280 -15.59 37.88 -5.80
C ASN A 280 -14.48 38.93 -5.88
N PRO A 281 -14.54 39.90 -6.84
CA PRO A 281 -13.66 41.06 -6.80
C PRO A 281 -13.99 42.03 -5.64
N ALA A 282 -15.11 41.83 -4.91
CA ALA A 282 -15.60 42.75 -3.88
C ALA A 282 -15.10 42.49 -2.46
N ASN A 283 -14.41 41.37 -2.20
CA ASN A 283 -13.86 41.04 -0.86
C ASN A 283 -12.33 41.14 -0.78
N THR A 284 -11.74 42.05 -1.56
CA THR A 284 -10.31 42.42 -1.44
C THR A 284 -10.12 43.56 -0.43
N THR A 285 -10.76 43.51 0.73
CA THR A 285 -10.39 44.36 1.85
C THR A 285 -9.67 43.52 2.90
N ASP A 286 -8.37 43.70 2.95
CA ASP A 286 -7.49 43.52 4.10
C ASP A 286 -7.56 42.22 4.92
N SER A 287 -7.36 41.08 4.25
CA SER A 287 -6.80 39.91 4.93
C SER A 287 -5.40 39.60 4.36
N PRO A 288 -4.35 39.57 5.19
CA PRO A 288 -2.97 39.26 4.73
C PRO A 288 -2.77 37.79 4.36
N GLY A 289 -3.74 37.19 3.69
CA GLY A 289 -3.75 35.77 3.30
C GLY A 289 -4.02 35.51 1.82
N ASN A 290 -4.07 36.55 0.97
CA ASN A 290 -4.21 36.36 -0.47
C ASN A 290 -2.85 36.00 -1.09
N THR A 291 -2.39 34.78 -0.79
CA THR A 291 -1.21 34.23 -1.43
C THR A 291 -1.57 33.86 -2.87
N THR A 292 -1.43 34.83 -3.78
CA THR A 292 -1.03 34.49 -5.16
C THR A 292 0.17 33.56 -5.01
N ARG A 293 -0.02 32.24 -5.33
CA ARG A 293 1.11 31.31 -5.30
C ARG A 293 2.26 31.93 -6.06
N PRO A 294 3.45 32.06 -5.45
CA PRO A 294 4.59 32.60 -6.15
C PRO A 294 4.79 31.73 -7.41
N THR A 295 4.88 32.38 -8.56
CA THR A 295 5.20 31.71 -9.83
C THR A 295 6.54 31.02 -9.63
N THR A 296 6.49 29.69 -9.52
CA THR A 296 7.72 28.88 -9.34
C THR A 296 8.62 29.11 -10.56
N THR A 297 9.77 29.71 -10.30
CA THR A 297 10.79 29.91 -11.33
C THR A 297 11.46 28.57 -11.69
N TRP A 298 12.02 28.47 -12.90
CA TRP A 298 12.81 27.29 -13.28
C TRP A 298 13.94 26.97 -12.29
N ARG A 299 14.49 28.02 -11.67
CA ARG A 299 15.51 27.88 -10.61
C ARG A 299 14.93 27.18 -9.38
N ASP A 300 13.72 27.54 -8.97
CA ASP A 300 13.05 26.90 -7.81
C ASP A 300 12.74 25.44 -8.07
N ARG A 301 12.39 25.09 -9.31
CA ARG A 301 12.18 23.69 -9.72
C ARG A 301 13.47 22.88 -9.64
N LEU A 302 14.58 23.42 -10.19
CA LEU A 302 15.87 22.74 -10.15
C LEU A 302 16.42 22.65 -8.73
N THR A 303 16.27 23.71 -7.92
CA THR A 303 16.69 23.67 -6.52
C THR A 303 15.83 22.74 -5.67
N SER A 304 14.55 22.53 -6.02
CA SER A 304 13.71 21.55 -5.33
C SER A 304 14.23 20.11 -5.50
N LEU A 305 14.78 19.76 -6.67
CA LEU A 305 15.39 18.44 -6.93
C LEU A 305 16.54 18.13 -5.99
N THR A 306 17.29 19.16 -5.53
CA THR A 306 18.35 18.92 -4.56
C THR A 306 17.81 18.43 -3.21
N GLY A 307 16.51 18.60 -2.93
CA GLY A 307 15.87 18.04 -1.73
C GLY A 307 15.63 16.52 -1.79
N VAL A 308 15.59 15.93 -2.98
CA VAL A 308 15.29 14.50 -3.20
C VAL A 308 16.44 13.72 -3.83
N TRP A 309 17.66 14.31 -3.85
CA TRP A 309 18.85 13.67 -4.43
C TRP A 309 19.12 12.27 -3.85
N GLY A 310 18.87 12.09 -2.54
CA GLY A 310 19.05 10.80 -1.88
C GLY A 310 18.11 9.73 -2.41
N PHE A 311 16.86 10.10 -2.74
CA PHE A 311 15.92 9.19 -3.38
C PHE A 311 16.39 8.79 -4.78
N ALA A 312 16.88 9.75 -5.57
CA ALA A 312 17.41 9.47 -6.90
C ALA A 312 18.62 8.52 -6.84
N ILE A 313 19.55 8.72 -5.89
CA ILE A 313 20.70 7.81 -5.69
C ILE A 313 20.22 6.39 -5.38
N ILE A 314 19.26 6.21 -4.49
CA ILE A 314 18.75 4.89 -4.14
C ILE A 314 18.14 4.19 -5.35
N LEU A 315 17.37 4.91 -6.16
CA LEU A 315 16.81 4.36 -7.42
C LEU A 315 17.92 3.99 -8.42
N VAL A 316 18.96 4.83 -8.56
CA VAL A 316 20.10 4.55 -9.43
C VAL A 316 20.89 3.35 -8.94
N VAL A 317 21.14 3.21 -7.64
CA VAL A 317 21.83 2.05 -7.06
C VAL A 317 21.02 0.78 -7.26
N LEU A 318 19.71 0.85 -6.99
CA LEU A 318 18.80 -0.30 -7.12
C LEU A 318 18.69 -0.74 -8.58
N PHE A 319 18.24 0.15 -9.44
CA PHE A 319 17.98 -0.19 -10.85
C PHE A 319 19.27 -0.26 -11.65
N GLY A 320 20.16 0.70 -11.49
CA GLY A 320 21.45 0.72 -12.19
C GLY A 320 22.29 -0.51 -11.85
N GLY A 321 22.30 -0.92 -10.58
CA GLY A 321 22.97 -2.14 -10.14
C GLY A 321 22.36 -3.41 -10.73
N MET A 322 21.03 -3.51 -10.76
CA MET A 322 20.33 -4.67 -11.35
C MET A 322 20.43 -4.69 -12.87
N PHE A 323 20.27 -3.54 -13.54
CA PHE A 323 20.32 -3.47 -15.01
C PHE A 323 21.72 -3.68 -15.57
N SER A 324 22.74 -3.25 -14.86
CA SER A 324 24.14 -3.51 -15.26
C SER A 324 24.59 -4.95 -15.03
N GLY A 325 23.78 -5.77 -14.33
CA GLY A 325 24.15 -7.12 -13.91
C GLY A 325 25.19 -7.18 -12.79
N LEU A 326 25.54 -6.01 -12.19
CA LEU A 326 26.48 -5.93 -11.07
C LEU A 326 25.88 -6.50 -9.78
N PHE A 327 24.57 -6.35 -9.61
CA PHE A 327 23.87 -6.78 -8.39
C PHE A 327 22.70 -7.71 -8.72
N THR A 328 22.60 -8.79 -7.96
CA THR A 328 21.35 -9.55 -7.83
C THR A 328 20.29 -8.68 -7.12
N PRO A 329 19.00 -9.01 -7.21
CA PRO A 329 17.95 -8.26 -6.50
C PRO A 329 18.21 -8.11 -4.99
N THR A 330 18.76 -9.14 -4.35
CA THR A 330 19.10 -9.15 -2.92
C THR A 330 20.26 -8.19 -2.62
N GLU A 331 21.32 -8.24 -3.42
CA GLU A 331 22.47 -7.33 -3.28
C GLU A 331 22.08 -5.88 -3.56
N ALA A 332 21.25 -5.64 -4.57
CA ALA A 332 20.70 -4.32 -4.86
C ALA A 332 19.84 -3.80 -3.69
N GLY A 333 19.03 -4.66 -3.07
CA GLY A 333 18.27 -4.34 -1.86
C GLY A 333 19.16 -3.98 -0.68
N ALA A 334 20.22 -4.76 -0.43
CA ALA A 334 21.20 -4.49 0.62
C ALA A 334 21.96 -3.17 0.39
N ALA A 335 22.40 -2.92 -0.85
CA ALA A 335 23.07 -1.68 -1.23
C ALA A 335 22.14 -0.46 -1.06
N ALA A 336 20.89 -0.57 -1.48
CA ALA A 336 19.87 0.47 -1.32
C ALA A 336 19.53 0.72 0.17
N ALA A 337 19.46 -0.33 0.99
CA ALA A 337 19.27 -0.21 2.44
C ALA A 337 20.47 0.49 3.10
N LEU A 338 21.70 0.16 2.70
CA LEU A 338 22.91 0.84 3.18
C LEU A 338 22.91 2.32 2.79
N CYS A 339 22.60 2.65 1.53
CA CYS A 339 22.46 4.04 1.09
C CYS A 339 21.41 4.80 1.91
N SER A 340 20.25 4.15 2.20
CA SER A 340 19.18 4.73 3.01
C SER A 340 19.60 4.94 4.46
N LEU A 341 20.41 4.03 5.01
CA LEU A 341 21.01 4.15 6.35
C LEU A 341 21.94 5.37 6.43
N LEU A 342 22.86 5.49 5.46
CA LEU A 342 23.78 6.62 5.39
C LEU A 342 23.03 7.95 5.21
N LEU A 343 22.01 7.96 4.37
CA LEU A 343 21.14 9.12 4.17
C LEU A 343 20.41 9.51 5.46
N CYS A 344 19.82 8.54 6.17
CA CYS A 344 19.14 8.78 7.44
C CYS A 344 20.09 9.34 8.50
N LEU A 345 21.30 8.77 8.62
CA LEU A 345 22.36 9.28 9.49
C LEU A 345 22.74 10.73 9.15
N TRP A 346 22.86 11.04 7.87
CA TRP A 346 23.25 12.36 7.42
C TRP A 346 22.16 13.41 7.62
N GLU A 347 20.91 13.09 7.28
CA GLU A 347 19.77 14.00 7.40
C GLU A 347 19.38 14.27 8.87
N LYS A 348 19.56 13.27 9.74
CA LYS A 348 19.07 13.30 11.13
C LYS A 348 20.19 13.44 12.17
N ARG A 349 21.37 13.95 11.77
CA ARG A 349 22.55 14.14 12.67
C ARG A 349 22.22 14.85 13.99
N GLY A 350 21.27 15.80 13.98
CA GLY A 350 20.86 16.59 15.15
C GLY A 350 19.70 16.02 15.95
N GLU A 351 19.07 14.90 15.51
CA GLU A 351 17.78 14.41 16.04
C GLU A 351 17.84 12.96 16.54
N GLN A 352 18.90 12.57 17.24
CA GLN A 352 19.10 11.20 17.76
C GLN A 352 19.00 10.11 16.65
N PRO A 353 19.90 10.10 15.67
CA PRO A 353 19.82 9.22 14.51
C PRO A 353 19.79 7.73 14.88
N TRP A 354 20.54 7.32 15.89
CA TRP A 354 20.62 5.94 16.35
C TRP A 354 19.29 5.40 16.84
N ARG A 355 18.48 6.23 17.51
CA ARG A 355 17.15 5.86 17.96
C ARG A 355 16.22 5.65 16.77
N LYS A 356 16.26 6.54 15.77
CA LYS A 356 15.46 6.39 14.54
C LYS A 356 15.83 5.14 13.75
N ILE A 357 17.11 4.80 13.70
CA ILE A 357 17.59 3.56 13.07
C ILE A 357 17.09 2.34 13.85
N ALA A 358 17.18 2.35 15.17
CA ALA A 358 16.69 1.26 16.01
C ALA A 358 15.17 1.08 15.84
N ASP A 359 14.41 2.18 15.84
CA ASP A 359 12.96 2.14 15.59
C ASP A 359 12.66 1.56 14.19
N SER A 360 13.39 1.99 13.14
CA SER A 360 13.27 1.44 11.78
C SER A 360 13.61 -0.05 11.72
N ALA A 361 14.63 -0.49 12.45
CA ALA A 361 15.00 -1.90 12.51
C ALA A 361 13.92 -2.73 13.20
N MET A 362 13.37 -2.25 14.32
CA MET A 362 12.27 -2.94 15.03
C MET A 362 11.01 -3.03 14.16
N ASP A 363 10.64 -1.96 13.49
CA ASP A 363 9.51 -1.94 12.55
C ASP A 363 9.74 -2.93 11.38
N THR A 364 10.98 -3.00 10.89
CA THR A 364 11.38 -3.96 9.84
C THR A 364 11.24 -5.40 10.32
N VAL A 365 11.72 -5.71 11.50
CA VAL A 365 11.60 -7.06 12.09
C VAL A 365 10.12 -7.43 12.24
N ALA A 366 9.30 -6.52 12.77
CA ALA A 366 7.87 -6.77 12.95
C ALA A 366 7.16 -7.02 11.61
N ALA A 367 7.40 -6.18 10.59
CA ALA A 367 6.79 -6.33 9.27
C ALA A 367 7.26 -7.60 8.55
N THR A 368 8.57 -7.86 8.56
CA THR A 368 9.16 -9.06 7.92
C THR A 368 8.63 -10.34 8.57
N SER A 369 8.59 -10.39 9.90
CA SER A 369 8.08 -11.56 10.64
C SER A 369 6.62 -11.82 10.32
N ALA A 370 5.80 -10.77 10.22
CA ALA A 370 4.39 -10.91 9.83
C ALA A 370 4.24 -11.49 8.42
N ILE A 371 5.01 -11.00 7.44
CA ILE A 371 4.98 -11.49 6.07
C ILE A 371 5.44 -12.95 6.01
N PHE A 372 6.56 -13.29 6.63
CA PHE A 372 7.06 -14.67 6.65
C PHE A 372 6.09 -15.64 7.31
N PHE A 373 5.43 -15.20 8.40
CA PHE A 373 4.42 -16.04 9.05
C PHE A 373 3.23 -16.34 8.14
N ILE A 374 2.81 -15.35 7.33
CA ILE A 374 1.75 -15.56 6.33
C ILE A 374 2.26 -16.47 5.19
N MET A 375 3.51 -16.31 4.73
CA MET A 375 4.12 -17.17 3.71
C MET A 375 4.20 -18.64 4.16
N ILE A 376 4.51 -18.90 5.42
CA ILE A 376 4.47 -20.27 6.00
C ILE A 376 3.06 -20.85 5.83
N GLY A 377 2.02 -20.06 6.16
CA GLY A 377 0.64 -20.48 5.96
C GLY A 377 0.30 -20.78 4.49
N ALA A 378 0.78 -19.94 3.56
CA ALA A 378 0.59 -20.15 2.12
C ALA A 378 1.29 -21.42 1.61
N THR A 379 2.50 -21.72 2.10
CA THR A 379 3.22 -22.97 1.77
C THR A 379 2.48 -24.20 2.30
N MET A 380 1.91 -24.12 3.50
CA MET A 380 1.06 -25.19 4.03
C MET A 380 -0.22 -25.38 3.21
N LEU A 381 -0.83 -24.28 2.74
CA LEU A 381 -1.98 -24.33 1.83
C LEU A 381 -1.60 -25.01 0.50
N THR A 382 -0.47 -24.62 -0.11
CA THR A 382 0.02 -25.23 -1.35
C THR A 382 0.20 -26.74 -1.18
N SER A 383 0.75 -27.19 -0.06
CA SER A 383 0.91 -28.60 0.28
C SER A 383 -0.46 -29.31 0.44
N LEU A 384 -1.43 -28.68 1.08
CA LEU A 384 -2.80 -29.19 1.17
C LEU A 384 -3.43 -29.35 -0.22
N LEU A 385 -3.31 -28.33 -1.09
CA LEU A 385 -3.86 -28.38 -2.45
C LEU A 385 -3.23 -29.49 -3.29
N ALA A 386 -1.92 -29.70 -3.16
CA ALA A 386 -1.21 -30.78 -3.83
C ALA A 386 -1.69 -32.16 -3.35
N ILE A 387 -1.83 -32.36 -2.03
CA ILE A 387 -2.25 -33.64 -1.45
C ILE A 387 -3.72 -33.96 -1.77
N THR A 388 -4.59 -32.95 -1.73
CA THR A 388 -6.03 -33.13 -2.00
C THR A 388 -6.36 -33.24 -3.49
N GLY A 389 -5.46 -32.83 -4.38
CA GLY A 389 -5.70 -32.77 -5.82
C GLY A 389 -6.79 -31.75 -6.21
N LEU A 390 -7.08 -30.79 -5.34
CA LEU A 390 -8.16 -29.83 -5.57
C LEU A 390 -7.80 -28.85 -6.71
N ALA A 391 -6.53 -28.45 -6.84
CA ALA A 391 -6.12 -27.51 -7.88
C ALA A 391 -6.33 -28.06 -9.32
N PRO A 392 -5.94 -29.30 -9.66
CA PRO A 392 -6.30 -29.89 -10.95
C PRO A 392 -7.80 -29.99 -11.22
N ILE A 393 -8.61 -30.28 -10.20
CA ILE A 393 -10.08 -30.35 -10.34
C ILE A 393 -10.66 -28.98 -10.66
N LEU A 394 -10.21 -27.94 -9.97
CA LEU A 394 -10.63 -26.56 -10.26
C LEU A 394 -10.23 -26.13 -11.68
N THR A 395 -9.02 -26.50 -12.11
CA THR A 395 -8.56 -26.27 -13.48
C THR A 395 -9.45 -26.99 -14.48
N GLY A 396 -9.78 -28.26 -14.24
CA GLY A 396 -10.72 -29.04 -15.06
C GLY A 396 -12.09 -28.38 -15.16
N LEU A 397 -12.68 -28.00 -14.05
CA LEU A 397 -13.98 -27.32 -14.03
C LEU A 397 -13.97 -26.01 -14.84
N ILE A 398 -12.91 -25.23 -14.74
CA ILE A 398 -12.78 -23.96 -15.49
C ILE A 398 -12.63 -24.24 -16.99
N THR A 399 -11.87 -25.26 -17.39
CA THR A 399 -11.70 -25.66 -18.79
C THR A 399 -12.97 -26.27 -19.36
N ASP A 400 -13.69 -27.08 -18.59
CA ASP A 400 -14.96 -27.70 -18.99
C ASP A 400 -16.10 -26.68 -19.17
N LEU A 401 -16.04 -25.57 -18.43
CA LEU A 401 -16.94 -24.43 -18.65
C LEU A 401 -16.71 -23.71 -19.98
N GLY A 402 -15.67 -24.09 -20.72
CA GLY A 402 -15.34 -23.49 -22.02
C GLY A 402 -14.98 -22.01 -21.94
N LEU A 403 -14.54 -21.54 -20.77
CA LEU A 403 -14.16 -20.14 -20.59
C LEU A 403 -12.94 -19.81 -21.43
N SER A 404 -13.06 -18.78 -22.27
CA SER A 404 -11.90 -18.20 -22.93
C SER A 404 -10.97 -17.56 -21.89
N ARG A 405 -9.69 -17.38 -22.26
CA ARG A 405 -8.72 -16.66 -21.43
C ARG A 405 -9.27 -15.32 -20.90
N ILE A 406 -9.95 -14.54 -21.77
CA ILE A 406 -10.55 -13.26 -21.40
C ILE A 406 -11.71 -13.47 -20.42
N GLY A 407 -12.58 -14.44 -20.67
CA GLY A 407 -13.69 -14.79 -19.78
C GLY A 407 -13.21 -15.17 -18.38
N PHE A 408 -12.14 -15.97 -18.30
CA PHE A 408 -11.52 -16.31 -17.02
C PHE A 408 -10.95 -15.08 -16.28
N LEU A 409 -10.22 -14.20 -16.98
CA LEU A 409 -9.70 -12.98 -16.38
C LEU A 409 -10.82 -12.03 -15.88
N LEU A 410 -11.95 -11.96 -16.59
CA LEU A 410 -13.11 -11.20 -16.12
C LEU A 410 -13.72 -11.78 -14.84
N VAL A 411 -13.80 -13.11 -14.74
CA VAL A 411 -14.23 -13.78 -13.50
C VAL A 411 -13.28 -13.46 -12.36
N LEU A 412 -11.96 -13.46 -12.61
CA LEU A 412 -10.97 -13.09 -11.61
C LEU A 412 -11.10 -11.63 -11.17
N ILE A 413 -11.37 -10.70 -12.09
CA ILE A 413 -11.61 -9.29 -11.73
C ILE A 413 -12.76 -9.19 -10.72
N VAL A 414 -13.89 -9.86 -11.00
CA VAL A 414 -15.04 -9.86 -10.09
C VAL A 414 -14.69 -10.50 -8.75
N LEU A 415 -14.01 -11.65 -8.77
CA LEU A 415 -13.57 -12.36 -7.56
C LEU A 415 -12.68 -11.46 -6.68
N TYR A 416 -11.66 -10.84 -7.27
CA TYR A 416 -10.73 -9.98 -6.53
C TYR A 416 -11.41 -8.71 -6.00
N ILE A 417 -12.34 -8.11 -6.75
CA ILE A 417 -13.13 -6.97 -6.26
C ILE A 417 -13.94 -7.37 -5.03
N VAL A 418 -14.61 -8.52 -5.06
CA VAL A 418 -15.39 -9.01 -3.92
C VAL A 418 -14.47 -9.32 -2.73
N MET A 419 -13.35 -10.00 -2.96
CA MET A 419 -12.40 -10.33 -1.89
C MET A 419 -11.77 -9.08 -1.28
N GLY A 420 -11.40 -8.11 -2.08
CA GLY A 420 -10.72 -6.90 -1.60
C GLY A 420 -11.61 -5.96 -0.80
N MET A 421 -12.93 -6.18 -0.82
CA MET A 421 -13.81 -5.51 0.13
C MET A 421 -13.49 -5.90 1.58
N PHE A 422 -12.90 -7.08 1.81
CA PHE A 422 -12.70 -7.66 3.14
C PHE A 422 -11.22 -7.86 3.49
N PHE A 423 -10.37 -8.04 2.50
CA PHE A 423 -8.96 -8.42 2.66
C PHE A 423 -8.03 -7.36 2.06
N ASP A 424 -6.83 -7.27 2.60
CA ASP A 424 -5.75 -6.50 1.99
C ASP A 424 -5.13 -7.26 0.80
N THR A 425 -4.39 -6.55 -0.05
CA THR A 425 -3.77 -7.10 -1.26
C THR A 425 -2.89 -8.31 -0.99
N LEU A 426 -2.06 -8.23 0.07
CA LEU A 426 -1.14 -9.32 0.44
C LEU A 426 -1.91 -10.59 0.80
N SER A 427 -2.94 -10.47 1.64
CA SER A 427 -3.79 -11.59 2.06
C SER A 427 -4.51 -12.24 0.89
N MET A 428 -5.04 -11.43 -0.04
CA MET A 428 -5.69 -11.95 -1.24
C MET A 428 -4.73 -12.74 -2.11
N MET A 429 -3.53 -12.21 -2.35
CA MET A 429 -2.51 -12.87 -3.17
C MET A 429 -2.11 -14.22 -2.56
N LEU A 430 -1.82 -14.25 -1.26
CA LEU A 430 -1.37 -15.46 -0.56
C LEU A 430 -2.43 -16.56 -0.53
N LEU A 431 -3.70 -16.19 -0.51
CA LEU A 431 -4.80 -17.15 -0.57
C LEU A 431 -5.05 -17.68 -1.99
N THR A 432 -5.00 -16.82 -3.00
CA THR A 432 -5.50 -17.15 -4.33
C THR A 432 -4.42 -17.67 -5.28
N ILE A 433 -3.19 -17.17 -5.20
CA ILE A 433 -2.13 -17.54 -6.15
C ILE A 433 -1.86 -19.06 -6.15
N PRO A 434 -1.70 -19.74 -5.00
CA PRO A 434 -1.48 -21.18 -5.01
C PRO A 434 -2.61 -21.98 -5.66
N ILE A 435 -3.84 -21.46 -5.58
CA ILE A 435 -5.03 -22.10 -6.16
C ILE A 435 -5.12 -21.85 -7.66
N LEU A 436 -4.78 -20.62 -8.10
CA LEU A 436 -5.00 -20.17 -9.47
C LEU A 436 -3.82 -20.49 -10.41
N LEU A 437 -2.61 -20.62 -9.88
CA LEU A 437 -1.40 -20.76 -10.69
C LEU A 437 -1.46 -21.90 -11.70
N PRO A 438 -1.90 -23.14 -11.34
CA PRO A 438 -2.02 -24.23 -12.30
C PRO A 438 -3.03 -23.94 -13.43
N THR A 439 -4.12 -23.26 -13.10
CA THR A 439 -5.14 -22.85 -14.08
C THR A 439 -4.63 -21.78 -15.03
N LEU A 440 -3.87 -20.81 -14.52
CA LEU A 440 -3.25 -19.75 -15.33
C LEU A 440 -2.26 -20.32 -16.34
N GLU A 441 -1.42 -21.26 -15.92
CA GLU A 441 -0.48 -21.96 -16.79
C GLU A 441 -1.21 -22.77 -17.89
N ALA A 442 -2.26 -23.51 -17.52
CA ALA A 442 -3.09 -24.24 -18.47
C ALA A 442 -3.77 -23.34 -19.51
N MET A 443 -4.10 -22.09 -19.14
CA MET A 443 -4.69 -21.09 -20.03
C MET A 443 -3.64 -20.23 -20.78
N GLY A 444 -2.35 -20.53 -20.63
CA GLY A 444 -1.26 -19.81 -21.28
C GLY A 444 -1.12 -18.35 -20.80
N VAL A 445 -1.47 -18.08 -19.55
CA VAL A 445 -1.26 -16.76 -18.92
C VAL A 445 0.13 -16.72 -18.32
N SER A 446 0.94 -15.74 -18.74
CA SER A 446 2.29 -15.54 -18.18
C SER A 446 2.23 -15.26 -16.67
N PRO A 447 2.98 -16.01 -15.84
CA PRO A 447 3.04 -15.73 -14.41
C PRO A 447 3.55 -14.32 -14.09
N LEU A 448 4.51 -13.78 -14.85
CA LEU A 448 5.00 -12.41 -14.68
C LEU A 448 3.89 -11.38 -14.93
N TRP A 449 3.14 -11.54 -16.00
CA TRP A 449 1.99 -10.67 -16.31
C TRP A 449 0.93 -10.76 -15.22
N PHE A 450 0.63 -11.98 -14.77
CA PHE A 450 -0.38 -12.19 -13.73
C PHE A 450 0.00 -11.54 -12.40
N GLY A 451 1.29 -11.54 -12.04
CA GLY A 451 1.78 -10.86 -10.83
C GLY A 451 1.43 -9.37 -10.81
N VAL A 452 1.67 -8.68 -11.91
CA VAL A 452 1.31 -7.26 -12.04
C VAL A 452 -0.21 -7.07 -12.01
N PHE A 453 -0.94 -7.95 -12.70
CA PHE A 453 -2.39 -7.92 -12.77
C PHE A 453 -3.04 -8.12 -11.39
N VAL A 454 -2.56 -9.09 -10.60
CA VAL A 454 -3.12 -9.38 -9.28
C VAL A 454 -2.80 -8.30 -8.26
N VAL A 455 -1.59 -7.74 -8.30
CA VAL A 455 -1.23 -6.59 -7.44
C VAL A 455 -2.10 -5.39 -7.76
N LEU A 456 -2.28 -5.06 -9.04
CA LEU A 456 -3.16 -3.97 -9.45
C LEU A 456 -4.60 -4.18 -9.00
N LEU A 457 -5.15 -5.39 -9.22
CA LEU A 457 -6.51 -5.73 -8.78
C LEU A 457 -6.66 -5.63 -7.26
N GLY A 458 -5.67 -6.11 -6.52
CA GLY A 458 -5.69 -6.04 -5.06
C GLY A 458 -5.68 -4.60 -4.55
N GLU A 459 -4.83 -3.75 -5.11
CA GLU A 459 -4.79 -2.34 -4.78
C GLU A 459 -6.12 -1.63 -5.10
N PHE A 460 -6.70 -1.93 -6.26
CA PHE A 460 -8.00 -1.39 -6.66
C PHE A 460 -9.13 -1.89 -5.74
N ALA A 461 -9.12 -3.17 -5.41
CA ALA A 461 -10.13 -3.79 -4.58
C ALA A 461 -10.17 -3.20 -3.15
N MET A 462 -9.01 -2.85 -2.56
CA MET A 462 -8.93 -2.16 -1.26
C MET A 462 -9.60 -0.77 -1.24
N VAL A 463 -9.79 -0.17 -2.39
CA VAL A 463 -10.43 1.15 -2.53
C VAL A 463 -11.92 1.00 -2.83
N THR A 464 -12.36 -0.18 -3.31
CA THR A 464 -13.72 -0.41 -3.84
C THR A 464 -14.77 -0.52 -2.72
N PRO A 465 -15.94 0.19 -2.85
CA PRO A 465 -17.06 0.06 -1.92
C PRO A 465 -17.63 -1.39 -1.91
N PRO A 466 -18.34 -1.81 -0.83
CA PRO A 466 -18.83 -1.02 0.31
C PRO A 466 -17.89 -0.98 1.52
N VAL A 467 -16.90 -1.87 1.63
CA VAL A 467 -16.07 -1.96 2.84
C VAL A 467 -14.71 -1.33 2.65
N GLY A 468 -14.00 -1.53 1.56
CA GLY A 468 -12.68 -0.95 1.21
C GLY A 468 -11.89 -0.25 2.34
N ILE A 469 -10.73 -0.73 2.70
CA ILE A 469 -9.98 -0.23 3.87
C ILE A 469 -9.57 1.25 3.70
N ILE A 470 -9.12 1.63 2.50
CA ILE A 470 -8.56 2.96 2.21
C ILE A 470 -9.60 4.09 2.35
N PRO A 471 -10.85 3.96 1.87
CA PRO A 471 -11.90 4.96 2.09
C PRO A 471 -12.13 5.32 3.57
N TYR A 472 -12.10 4.35 4.46
CA TYR A 472 -12.28 4.59 5.90
C TYR A 472 -11.07 5.27 6.53
N ILE A 473 -9.87 4.94 6.07
CA ILE A 473 -8.64 5.62 6.48
C ILE A 473 -8.70 7.09 6.07
N VAL A 474 -9.01 7.38 4.81
CA VAL A 474 -9.15 8.76 4.32
C VAL A 474 -10.24 9.52 5.08
N HIS A 475 -11.37 8.86 5.36
CA HIS A 475 -12.42 9.46 6.17
C HIS A 475 -11.95 9.80 7.59
N SER A 476 -11.19 8.90 8.22
CA SER A 476 -10.61 9.13 9.55
C SER A 476 -9.65 10.32 9.56
N ILE A 477 -8.79 10.42 8.54
CA ILE A 477 -7.86 11.55 8.37
C ILE A 477 -8.64 12.86 8.14
N ALA A 478 -9.66 12.84 7.28
CA ALA A 478 -10.48 14.00 6.95
C ALA A 478 -11.41 14.46 8.08
N LYS A 479 -11.55 13.70 9.17
CA LYS A 479 -12.25 14.16 10.40
C LYS A 479 -11.42 15.14 11.23
N ASN A 480 -10.10 15.16 11.06
CA ASN A 480 -9.23 16.10 11.79
C ASN A 480 -9.45 17.52 11.26
N SER A 481 -9.74 18.47 12.17
CA SER A 481 -9.98 19.89 11.84
C SER A 481 -8.78 20.56 11.15
N GLU A 482 -7.56 20.15 11.48
CA GLU A 482 -6.34 20.62 10.83
C GLU A 482 -6.24 20.18 9.36
N VAL A 483 -6.86 19.05 9.00
CA VAL A 483 -6.84 18.49 7.66
C VAL A 483 -8.00 18.98 6.80
N ASN A 484 -9.21 19.02 7.37
CA ASN A 484 -10.41 19.37 6.62
C ASN A 484 -10.67 20.87 6.52
N LEU A 485 -9.95 21.70 7.29
CA LEU A 485 -10.08 23.16 7.28
C LEU A 485 -11.53 23.66 7.45
N GLY A 486 -12.35 22.92 8.20
CA GLY A 486 -13.77 23.22 8.40
C GLY A 486 -14.70 22.68 7.30
N VAL A 487 -14.17 22.04 6.27
CA VAL A 487 -14.98 21.40 5.20
C VAL A 487 -15.35 19.99 5.62
N THR A 488 -16.64 19.72 5.80
CA THR A 488 -17.09 18.37 6.15
C THR A 488 -16.94 17.41 4.97
N VAL A 489 -16.13 16.36 5.13
CA VAL A 489 -15.96 15.27 4.17
C VAL A 489 -16.73 14.05 4.66
N THR A 490 -17.75 13.64 3.94
CA THR A 490 -18.58 12.48 4.28
C THR A 490 -18.06 11.22 3.59
N LEU A 491 -18.39 10.04 4.13
CA LEU A 491 -18.12 8.75 3.44
C LEU A 491 -18.73 8.69 2.04
N ARG A 492 -19.93 9.31 1.87
CA ARG A 492 -20.56 9.42 0.55
C ARG A 492 -19.69 10.20 -0.44
N ASP A 493 -19.07 11.29 -0.01
CA ASP A 493 -18.17 12.07 -0.86
C ASP A 493 -16.97 11.25 -1.31
N ILE A 494 -16.43 10.42 -0.40
CA ILE A 494 -15.30 9.53 -0.66
C ILE A 494 -15.69 8.45 -1.69
N PHE A 495 -16.84 7.80 -1.51
CA PHE A 495 -17.29 6.79 -2.45
C PHE A 495 -17.67 7.39 -3.83
N VAL A 496 -18.27 8.57 -3.86
CA VAL A 496 -18.54 9.27 -5.12
C VAL A 496 -17.25 9.66 -5.83
N SER A 497 -16.22 10.09 -5.09
CA SER A 497 -14.92 10.41 -5.69
C SER A 497 -14.30 9.20 -6.39
N LEU A 498 -14.44 8.01 -5.81
CA LEU A 498 -13.97 6.76 -6.43
C LEU A 498 -14.62 6.49 -7.78
N LEU A 499 -15.93 6.72 -7.89
CA LEU A 499 -16.66 6.54 -9.15
C LEU A 499 -16.09 7.44 -10.27
N TRP A 500 -15.51 8.58 -9.94
CA TRP A 500 -14.86 9.43 -10.93
C TRP A 500 -13.56 8.83 -11.47
N PHE A 501 -12.78 8.16 -10.62
CA PHE A 501 -11.51 7.53 -11.00
C PHE A 501 -11.68 6.11 -11.55
N LEU A 502 -12.81 5.46 -11.30
CA LEU A 502 -13.11 4.10 -11.76
C LEU A 502 -12.91 3.90 -13.27
N PRO A 503 -13.37 4.80 -14.18
CA PRO A 503 -13.15 4.63 -15.61
C PRO A 503 -11.67 4.50 -15.98
N VAL A 504 -10.77 5.22 -15.29
CA VAL A 504 -9.34 5.16 -15.55
C VAL A 504 -8.80 3.75 -15.25
N VAL A 505 -9.21 3.18 -14.10
CA VAL A 505 -8.78 1.83 -13.71
C VAL A 505 -9.33 0.78 -14.67
N VAL A 506 -10.61 0.88 -15.05
CA VAL A 506 -11.24 -0.05 -16.01
C VAL A 506 -10.54 0.01 -17.36
N VAL A 507 -10.29 1.20 -17.88
CA VAL A 507 -9.56 1.38 -19.16
C VAL A 507 -8.15 0.80 -19.04
N PHE A 508 -7.48 1.01 -17.90
CA PHE A 508 -6.14 0.49 -17.68
C PHE A 508 -6.12 -1.05 -17.59
N LEU A 509 -7.10 -1.67 -16.92
CA LEU A 509 -7.25 -3.13 -16.89
C LEU A 509 -7.50 -3.70 -18.28
N ILE A 510 -8.35 -3.05 -19.09
CA ILE A 510 -8.58 -3.44 -20.48
C ILE A 510 -7.27 -3.33 -21.27
N LEU A 511 -6.52 -2.25 -21.09
CA LEU A 511 -5.23 -2.05 -21.75
C LEU A 511 -4.22 -3.14 -21.36
N MET A 512 -4.14 -3.52 -20.10
CA MET A 512 -3.28 -4.63 -19.63
C MET A 512 -3.65 -5.97 -20.29
N VAL A 513 -4.94 -6.27 -20.43
CA VAL A 513 -5.40 -7.50 -21.07
C VAL A 513 -5.13 -7.47 -22.59
N ALA A 514 -5.33 -6.30 -23.22
CA ALA A 514 -5.14 -6.13 -24.66
C ALA A 514 -3.65 -6.10 -25.08
N VAL A 515 -2.77 -5.58 -24.20
CA VAL A 515 -1.34 -5.38 -24.47
C VAL A 515 -0.49 -6.06 -23.40
N PRO A 516 -0.40 -7.39 -23.36
CA PRO A 516 0.38 -8.13 -22.36
C PRO A 516 1.88 -7.77 -22.38
N GLY A 517 2.41 -7.44 -23.55
CA GLY A 517 3.81 -7.02 -23.72
C GLY A 517 4.23 -5.81 -22.88
N MET A 518 3.29 -5.04 -22.36
CA MET A 518 3.56 -3.92 -21.46
C MET A 518 4.28 -4.34 -20.16
N THR A 519 4.03 -5.55 -19.67
CA THR A 519 4.66 -6.10 -18.46
C THR A 519 5.93 -6.87 -18.79
N GLU A 520 6.00 -7.45 -19.98
CA GLU A 520 7.09 -8.36 -20.39
C GLU A 520 8.22 -7.64 -21.12
N TRP A 521 7.96 -6.45 -21.69
CA TRP A 521 8.93 -5.71 -22.49
C TRP A 521 10.21 -5.39 -21.73
N LEU A 522 10.12 -4.84 -20.53
CA LEU A 522 11.28 -4.44 -19.74
C LEU A 522 12.10 -5.65 -19.24
N PRO A 523 11.49 -6.71 -18.66
CA PRO A 523 12.21 -7.93 -18.33
C PRO A 523 12.91 -8.58 -19.55
N ALA A 524 12.24 -8.62 -20.70
CA ALA A 524 12.81 -9.17 -21.94
C ALA A 524 13.99 -8.34 -22.49
N LEU A 525 13.94 -7.01 -22.35
CA LEU A 525 15.05 -6.14 -22.76
C LEU A 525 16.32 -6.46 -21.98
N ILE A 526 16.18 -6.65 -20.65
CA ILE A 526 17.31 -6.89 -19.74
C ILE A 526 17.90 -8.28 -19.96
N SER A 527 17.06 -9.30 -20.13
CA SER A 527 17.56 -10.64 -20.42
C SER A 527 18.41 -10.70 -21.70
N ARG A 528 18.09 -9.85 -22.69
CA ARG A 528 18.89 -9.72 -23.93
C ARG A 528 20.23 -9.01 -23.70
N THR A 529 20.25 -7.99 -22.85
CA THR A 529 21.49 -7.24 -22.56
C THR A 529 22.45 -8.00 -21.63
N SER A 530 21.92 -8.74 -20.65
CA SER A 530 22.74 -9.58 -19.76
C SER A 530 23.25 -10.86 -20.44
N GLY A 531 22.51 -11.44 -21.37
CA GLY A 531 22.94 -12.59 -22.18
C GLY A 531 24.01 -12.27 -23.22
N GLY A 532 24.14 -10.99 -23.61
CA GLY A 532 25.18 -10.54 -24.56
C GLY A 532 26.57 -10.28 -23.95
N MET A 533 26.70 -10.28 -22.61
CA MET A 533 27.98 -10.07 -21.91
C MET A 533 28.66 -11.37 -21.46
N SER A 534 28.04 -12.53 -21.68
CA SER A 534 28.57 -13.86 -21.34
C SER A 534 29.00 -14.68 -22.58
N GLY A 535 29.22 -14.03 -23.73
CA GLY A 535 29.73 -14.61 -24.94
C GLY A 535 31.21 -14.32 -25.16
#